data_f53306d021439329140a5984b615c872
#
_entry.id   f53306d021439329140a5984b615c872
#
_cell.length_a   1.000
_cell.length_b   1.000
_cell.length_c   1.000
_cell.angle_alpha   90.00
_cell.angle_beta   90.00
_cell.angle_gamma   90.00
#
_symmetry.space_group_name_H-M   'P 1'
#
loop_
_entity.id
_entity.type
_entity.pdbx_description
1 polymer ?
#
loop_
_entity_poly.entity_id
_entity_poly.type
_entity_poly.pdbx_seq_one_letter_code
_entity_poly.pdbx_strand_id
1 'polypeptide(L)'
;MTSIPQEIKVLALDVDGVLTDGTITFSGTLLHEIKTFHVHDGLGISLWQNAGNHVVFISGRSAECVSIRAKELGVKYIYQGSTDKIADLHKALSKIGATMEQTRFVGDDLGDLPVMQFAGHAIAVGDAAPEVQDVADFTTTKLG
;
A
#
# COMPACT_ATOMS: atom_id res chain seq x y z
N MET A 1 -26.48 4.58 18.75
CA MET A 1 -25.13 4.36 19.30
C MET A 1 -24.12 4.55 18.20
N THR A 2 -23.28 5.54 18.34
CA THR A 2 -22.09 5.64 17.49
C THR A 2 -21.11 4.54 17.94
N SER A 3 -20.81 3.60 17.04
CA SER A 3 -19.72 2.66 17.29
C SER A 3 -18.44 3.47 17.52
N ILE A 4 -17.69 3.15 18.57
CA ILE A 4 -16.34 3.70 18.75
C ILE A 4 -15.54 3.30 17.50
N PRO A 5 -14.97 4.26 16.76
CA PRO A 5 -14.17 3.91 15.59
C PRO A 5 -13.06 2.96 16.03
N GLN A 6 -12.95 1.83 15.36
CA GLN A 6 -11.87 0.91 15.64
C GLN A 6 -10.55 1.61 15.33
N GLU A 7 -9.60 1.55 16.26
CA GLU A 7 -8.30 2.17 16.09
C GLU A 7 -7.57 1.51 14.90
N ILE A 8 -7.23 2.31 13.91
CA ILE A 8 -6.45 1.84 12.77
C ILE A 8 -4.98 1.76 13.18
N LYS A 9 -4.38 0.60 12.94
CA LYS A 9 -2.99 0.29 13.32
C LYS A 9 -2.10 0.00 12.13
N VAL A 10 -2.68 -0.39 11.00
CA VAL A 10 -1.93 -0.83 9.84
C VAL A 10 -2.34 -0.01 8.62
N LEU A 11 -1.35 0.51 7.92
CA LEU A 11 -1.48 1.10 6.59
C LEU A 11 -0.83 0.14 5.59
N ALA A 12 -1.64 -0.53 4.80
CA ALA A 12 -1.21 -1.40 3.72
C ALA A 12 -1.28 -0.65 2.39
N LEU A 13 -0.19 -0.61 1.67
CA LEU A 13 -0.03 0.17 0.46
C LEU A 13 0.31 -0.73 -0.72
N ASP A 14 -0.40 -0.60 -1.82
CA ASP A 14 0.14 -0.98 -3.12
C ASP A 14 1.31 -0.04 -3.47
N VAL A 15 2.14 -0.42 -4.41
CA VAL A 15 3.32 0.37 -4.79
C VAL A 15 3.08 1.10 -6.09
N ASP A 16 2.88 0.37 -7.20
CA ASP A 16 2.70 0.98 -8.52
C ASP A 16 1.34 1.66 -8.62
N GLY A 17 1.36 2.95 -8.87
CA GLY A 17 0.15 3.78 -8.93
C GLY A 17 -0.33 4.31 -7.58
N VAL A 18 0.30 3.94 -6.46
CA VAL A 18 0.02 4.46 -5.11
C VAL A 18 1.22 5.24 -4.59
N LEU A 19 2.38 4.60 -4.46
CA LEU A 19 3.66 5.22 -4.06
C LEU A 19 4.44 5.77 -5.26
N THR A 20 4.02 5.43 -6.47
CA THR A 20 4.53 5.91 -7.74
C THR A 20 3.37 6.40 -8.59
N ASP A 21 3.67 7.01 -9.74
CA ASP A 21 2.66 7.44 -10.72
C ASP A 21 2.11 6.30 -11.59
N GLY A 22 2.51 5.05 -11.33
CA GLY A 22 2.07 3.86 -12.06
C GLY A 22 2.83 3.60 -13.35
N THR A 23 3.80 4.44 -13.72
CA THR A 23 4.63 4.19 -14.90
C THR A 23 5.68 3.13 -14.66
N ILE A 24 6.07 2.42 -15.73
CA ILE A 24 7.13 1.42 -15.70
C ILE A 24 8.29 1.95 -16.54
N THR A 25 9.46 2.07 -15.92
CA THR A 25 10.69 2.50 -16.58
C THR A 25 11.76 1.44 -16.40
N PHE A 26 12.41 1.06 -17.48
CA PHE A 26 13.54 0.14 -17.45
C PHE A 26 14.85 0.86 -17.70
N SER A 27 15.90 0.52 -16.96
CA SER A 27 17.25 1.01 -17.22
C SER A 27 17.92 0.15 -18.30
N GLY A 28 18.23 0.77 -19.41
CA GLY A 28 19.16 0.29 -20.45
C GLY A 28 19.26 -1.23 -20.62
N THR A 29 20.50 -1.75 -20.59
CA THR A 29 20.83 -3.13 -20.97
C THR A 29 20.51 -4.20 -19.91
N LEU A 30 20.31 -3.82 -18.65
CA LEU A 30 20.09 -4.77 -17.55
C LEU A 30 18.62 -4.98 -17.20
N LEU A 31 17.71 -4.28 -17.87
CA LEU A 31 16.26 -4.38 -17.65
C LEU A 31 15.83 -4.20 -16.17
N HIS A 32 16.60 -3.47 -15.39
CA HIS A 32 16.22 -3.10 -14.04
C HIS A 32 15.10 -2.05 -14.06
N GLU A 33 14.07 -2.25 -13.27
CA GLU A 33 13.05 -1.23 -13.09
C GLU A 33 13.60 -0.03 -12.33
N ILE A 34 13.23 1.17 -12.79
CA ILE A 34 13.47 2.42 -12.11
C ILE A 34 12.11 2.95 -11.68
N LYS A 35 11.97 3.31 -10.41
CA LYS A 35 10.76 3.94 -9.87
C LYS A 35 11.11 5.25 -9.20
N THR A 36 10.22 6.21 -9.36
CA THR A 36 10.31 7.51 -8.70
C THR A 36 9.34 7.56 -7.54
N PHE A 37 9.84 7.84 -6.34
CA PHE A 37 9.06 7.97 -5.12
C PHE A 37 8.99 9.43 -4.69
N HIS A 38 7.95 9.79 -3.96
CA HIS A 38 7.75 11.15 -3.49
C HIS A 38 8.19 11.31 -2.03
N VAL A 39 8.90 12.40 -1.72
CA VAL A 39 9.40 12.67 -0.36
C VAL A 39 8.29 12.86 0.66
N HIS A 40 7.13 13.41 0.26
CA HIS A 40 5.99 13.58 1.17
C HIS A 40 5.41 12.25 1.63
N ASP A 41 5.35 11.25 0.75
CA ASP A 41 4.92 9.89 1.13
C ASP A 41 5.88 9.28 2.14
N GLY A 42 7.18 9.46 1.92
CA GLY A 42 8.21 8.98 2.86
C GLY A 42 8.06 9.61 4.24
N LEU A 43 7.82 10.91 4.31
CA LEU A 43 7.56 11.60 5.58
C LEU A 43 6.28 11.08 6.24
N GLY A 44 5.20 10.94 5.48
CA GLY A 44 3.92 10.42 5.98
C GLY A 44 4.06 9.02 6.57
N ILE A 45 4.78 8.12 5.88
CA ILE A 45 5.08 6.77 6.36
C ILE A 45 5.88 6.82 7.68
N SER A 46 6.90 7.68 7.74
CA SER A 46 7.72 7.83 8.94
C SER A 46 6.90 8.35 10.13
N LEU A 47 6.06 9.35 9.92
CA LEU A 47 5.18 9.88 10.96
C LEU A 47 4.20 8.83 11.47
N TRP A 48 3.62 8.03 10.57
CA TRP A 48 2.71 6.95 10.92
C TRP A 48 3.39 5.87 11.77
N GLN A 49 4.60 5.46 11.40
CA GLN A 49 5.40 4.49 12.16
C GLN A 49 5.85 5.04 13.51
N ASN A 50 6.26 6.31 13.57
CA ASN A 50 6.68 6.96 14.82
C ASN A 50 5.53 7.10 15.83
N ALA A 51 4.29 7.12 15.37
CA ALA A 51 3.09 7.07 16.22
C ALA A 51 2.79 5.66 16.78
N GLY A 52 3.65 4.66 16.53
CA GLY A 52 3.50 3.29 17.01
C GLY A 52 2.69 2.38 16.08
N ASN A 53 2.42 2.83 14.86
CA ASN A 53 1.66 2.08 13.87
C ASN A 53 2.57 1.35 12.87
N HIS A 54 1.97 0.56 12.00
CA HIS A 54 2.68 -0.30 11.05
C HIS A 54 2.35 0.04 9.61
N VAL A 55 3.32 -0.21 8.73
CA VAL A 55 3.17 -0.07 7.28
C VAL A 55 3.51 -1.41 6.62
N VAL A 56 2.73 -1.77 5.62
CA VAL A 56 2.93 -2.97 4.80
C VAL A 56 2.94 -2.55 3.34
N PHE A 57 3.96 -2.96 2.58
CA PHE A 57 3.98 -2.84 1.13
C PHE A 57 3.57 -4.16 0.51
N ILE A 58 2.60 -4.13 -0.40
CA ILE A 58 2.14 -5.31 -1.13
C ILE A 58 2.03 -4.94 -2.62
N SER A 59 2.91 -5.53 -3.44
CA SER A 59 2.98 -5.26 -4.87
C SER A 59 2.89 -6.54 -5.69
N GLY A 60 2.13 -6.52 -6.77
CA GLY A 60 2.11 -7.61 -7.74
C GLY A 60 3.41 -7.72 -8.55
N ARG A 61 4.16 -6.64 -8.66
CA ARG A 61 5.47 -6.60 -9.32
C ARG A 61 6.59 -6.77 -8.29
N SER A 62 7.78 -7.13 -8.77
CA SER A 62 8.98 -7.23 -7.94
C SER A 62 10.08 -6.38 -8.55
N ALA A 63 10.63 -5.45 -7.76
CA ALA A 63 11.71 -4.59 -8.17
C ALA A 63 12.63 -4.28 -6.99
N GLU A 64 13.94 -4.30 -7.22
CA GLU A 64 14.94 -4.02 -6.18
C GLU A 64 14.78 -2.62 -5.58
N CYS A 65 14.44 -1.63 -6.41
CA CYS A 65 14.25 -0.25 -5.94
C CYS A 65 13.14 -0.13 -4.88
N VAL A 66 12.13 -0.99 -4.90
CA VAL A 66 11.09 -1.04 -3.85
C VAL A 66 11.68 -1.53 -2.53
N SER A 67 12.50 -2.56 -2.55
CA SER A 67 13.20 -3.07 -1.36
C SER A 67 14.14 -2.02 -0.77
N ILE A 68 14.86 -1.29 -1.61
CA ILE A 68 15.74 -0.19 -1.20
C ILE A 68 14.93 0.91 -0.52
N ARG A 69 13.82 1.33 -1.15
CA ARG A 69 12.96 2.39 -0.59
C ARG A 69 12.32 1.98 0.73
N ALA A 70 11.84 0.76 0.82
CA ALA A 70 11.25 0.23 2.05
C ALA A 70 12.29 0.20 3.19
N LYS A 71 13.51 -0.24 2.91
CA LYS A 71 14.62 -0.23 3.89
C LYS A 71 14.96 1.18 4.35
N GLU A 72 15.04 2.14 3.43
CA GLU A 72 15.28 3.55 3.75
C GLU A 72 14.21 4.11 4.69
N LEU A 73 12.95 3.74 4.49
CA LEU A 73 11.82 4.20 5.31
C LEU A 73 11.58 3.35 6.57
N GLY A 74 12.36 2.30 6.80
CA GLY A 74 12.18 1.40 7.94
C GLY A 74 10.92 0.53 7.85
N VAL A 75 10.36 0.34 6.67
CA VAL A 75 9.22 -0.55 6.45
C VAL A 75 9.68 -2.00 6.49
N LYS A 76 9.15 -2.78 7.43
CA LYS A 76 9.59 -4.15 7.69
C LYS A 76 8.80 -5.20 6.92
N TYR A 77 7.56 -4.90 6.58
CA TYR A 77 6.63 -5.85 5.96
C TYR A 77 6.48 -5.53 4.50
N ILE A 78 7.18 -6.29 3.65
CA ILE A 78 7.25 -6.05 2.22
C ILE A 78 6.94 -7.36 1.51
N TYR A 79 5.94 -7.33 0.64
CA TYR A 79 5.53 -8.46 -0.19
C TYR A 79 5.54 -8.01 -1.65
N GLN A 80 6.49 -8.51 -2.41
CA GLN A 80 6.63 -8.24 -3.84
C GLN A 80 6.32 -9.51 -4.64
N GLY A 81 5.92 -9.37 -5.89
CA GLY A 81 5.50 -10.49 -6.72
C GLY A 81 4.26 -11.19 -6.18
N SER A 82 3.40 -10.45 -5.49
CA SER A 82 2.20 -11.01 -4.86
C SER A 82 1.19 -11.47 -5.90
N THR A 83 0.78 -12.71 -5.82
CA THR A 83 -0.32 -13.28 -6.61
C THR A 83 -1.62 -13.34 -5.83
N ASP A 84 -1.56 -13.13 -4.51
CA ASP A 84 -2.70 -13.08 -3.60
C ASP A 84 -2.43 -12.06 -2.50
N LYS A 85 -2.87 -10.82 -2.71
CA LYS A 85 -2.65 -9.73 -1.77
C LYS A 85 -3.38 -9.94 -0.44
N ILE A 86 -4.50 -10.66 -0.43
CA ILE A 86 -5.22 -10.99 0.80
C ILE A 86 -4.37 -11.92 1.67
N ALA A 87 -3.84 -12.99 1.08
CA ALA A 87 -2.98 -13.94 1.79
C ALA A 87 -1.72 -13.26 2.35
N ASP A 88 -1.09 -12.40 1.57
CA ASP A 88 0.10 -11.68 1.99
C ASP A 88 -0.20 -10.64 3.08
N LEU A 89 -1.32 -9.95 2.99
CA LEU A 89 -1.76 -9.06 4.07
C LEU A 89 -2.03 -9.85 5.36
N HIS A 90 -2.68 -11.00 5.30
CA HIS A 90 -2.89 -11.87 6.47
C HIS A 90 -1.57 -12.29 7.13
N LYS A 91 -0.55 -12.64 6.33
CA LYS A 91 0.79 -12.96 6.87
C LYS A 91 1.39 -11.78 7.63
N ALA A 92 1.29 -10.57 7.05
CA ALA A 92 1.78 -9.36 7.72
C ALA A 92 1.02 -9.10 9.02
N LEU A 93 -0.30 -9.13 8.99
CA LEU A 93 -1.15 -8.88 10.16
C LEU A 93 -0.90 -9.88 11.28
N SER A 94 -0.70 -11.15 10.94
CA SER A 94 -0.34 -12.19 11.92
C SER A 94 0.98 -11.87 12.65
N LYS A 95 1.97 -11.37 11.93
CA LYS A 95 3.26 -10.96 12.52
C LYS A 95 3.14 -9.69 13.36
N ILE A 96 2.29 -8.75 12.95
CA ILE A 96 2.06 -7.47 13.64
C ILE A 96 1.19 -7.67 14.89
N GLY A 97 0.28 -8.65 14.87
CA GLY A 97 -0.76 -8.81 15.91
C GLY A 97 -1.94 -7.85 15.69
N ALA A 98 -2.29 -7.57 14.46
CA ALA A 98 -3.42 -6.72 14.07
C ALA A 98 -4.44 -7.48 13.23
N THR A 99 -5.62 -6.89 13.06
CA THR A 99 -6.74 -7.48 12.30
C THR A 99 -7.00 -6.72 11.01
N MET A 100 -7.79 -7.31 10.11
CA MET A 100 -8.25 -6.65 8.88
C MET A 100 -9.03 -5.36 9.19
N GLU A 101 -9.88 -5.37 10.21
CA GLU A 101 -10.67 -4.20 10.62
C GLU A 101 -9.78 -3.04 11.09
N GLN A 102 -8.58 -3.32 11.58
CA GLN A 102 -7.59 -2.33 12.00
C GLN A 102 -6.70 -1.86 10.85
N THR A 103 -6.99 -2.28 9.62
CA THR A 103 -6.17 -2.03 8.44
C THR A 103 -6.87 -1.09 7.48
N ARG A 104 -6.12 -0.10 6.99
CA ARG A 104 -6.46 0.66 5.79
C ARG A 104 -5.61 0.16 4.64
N PHE A 105 -6.26 -0.16 3.53
CA PHE A 105 -5.58 -0.52 2.29
C PHE A 105 -5.71 0.60 1.26
N VAL A 106 -4.60 1.02 0.67
CA VAL A 106 -4.58 2.01 -0.40
C VAL A 106 -4.23 1.32 -1.71
N GLY A 107 -5.11 1.46 -2.69
CA GLY A 107 -4.97 0.84 -4.00
C GLY A 107 -5.32 1.78 -5.15
N ASP A 108 -5.01 1.35 -6.36
CA ASP A 108 -5.25 2.11 -7.59
C ASP A 108 -5.87 1.30 -8.73
N ASP A 109 -5.69 -0.02 -8.77
CA ASP A 109 -6.04 -0.83 -9.93
C ASP A 109 -6.85 -2.08 -9.55
N LEU A 110 -7.37 -2.75 -10.56
CA LEU A 110 -8.28 -3.90 -10.43
C LEU A 110 -7.69 -5.03 -9.58
N GLY A 111 -6.38 -5.22 -9.61
CA GLY A 111 -5.69 -6.19 -8.76
C GLY A 111 -5.84 -5.94 -7.26
N ASP A 112 -6.20 -4.72 -6.86
CA ASP A 112 -6.40 -4.33 -5.45
C ASP A 112 -7.83 -4.60 -4.97
N LEU A 113 -8.80 -4.77 -5.86
CA LEU A 113 -10.21 -4.92 -5.51
C LEU A 113 -10.45 -6.01 -4.47
N PRO A 114 -9.90 -7.24 -4.60
CA PRO A 114 -10.17 -8.29 -3.63
C PRO A 114 -9.72 -7.91 -2.22
N VAL A 115 -8.51 -7.38 -2.05
CA VAL A 115 -7.97 -7.04 -0.73
C VAL A 115 -8.65 -5.80 -0.13
N MET A 116 -9.05 -4.85 -0.97
CA MET A 116 -9.79 -3.66 -0.53
C MET A 116 -11.16 -4.01 0.07
N GLN A 117 -11.81 -5.05 -0.43
CA GLN A 117 -13.09 -5.53 0.12
C GLN A 117 -12.96 -6.17 1.51
N PHE A 118 -11.79 -6.68 1.85
CA PHE A 118 -11.53 -7.34 3.15
C PHE A 118 -10.91 -6.41 4.18
N ALA A 119 -10.21 -5.35 3.76
CA ALA A 119 -9.65 -4.37 4.67
C ALA A 119 -10.76 -3.62 5.42
N GLY A 120 -10.47 -3.19 6.64
CA GLY A 120 -11.41 -2.41 7.44
C GLY A 120 -11.82 -1.09 6.78
N HIS A 121 -10.87 -0.47 6.05
CA HIS A 121 -11.14 0.69 5.21
C HIS A 121 -10.36 0.59 3.90
N ALA A 122 -11.04 0.84 2.80
CA ALA A 122 -10.47 0.90 1.46
C ALA A 122 -10.27 2.36 1.03
N ILE A 123 -9.09 2.68 0.57
CA ILE A 123 -8.73 4.01 0.08
C ILE A 123 -8.27 3.89 -1.37
N ALA A 124 -8.84 4.69 -2.26
CA ALA A 124 -8.39 4.84 -3.63
C ALA A 124 -7.55 6.11 -3.78
N VAL A 125 -6.49 6.07 -4.57
CA VAL A 125 -5.81 7.31 -5.02
C VAL A 125 -6.67 8.04 -6.04
N GLY A 126 -6.42 9.35 -6.24
CA GLY A 126 -7.29 10.21 -7.05
C GLY A 126 -7.40 9.82 -8.52
N ASP A 127 -6.41 9.12 -9.08
CA ASP A 127 -6.39 8.59 -10.44
C ASP A 127 -6.54 7.06 -10.52
N ALA A 128 -7.05 6.43 -9.46
CA ALA A 128 -7.35 5.02 -9.45
C ALA A 128 -8.38 4.66 -10.53
N ALA A 129 -8.38 3.39 -10.95
CA ALA A 129 -9.41 2.86 -11.84
C ALA A 129 -10.82 3.14 -11.28
N PRO A 130 -11.82 3.46 -12.13
CA PRO A 130 -13.17 3.79 -11.68
C PRO A 130 -13.77 2.72 -10.75
N GLU A 131 -13.54 1.45 -11.04
CA GLU A 131 -14.02 0.33 -10.23
C GLU A 131 -13.39 0.33 -8.82
N VAL A 132 -12.16 0.77 -8.70
CA VAL A 132 -11.46 0.91 -7.41
C VAL A 132 -12.03 2.07 -6.61
N GLN A 133 -12.29 3.20 -7.28
CA GLN A 133 -12.93 4.35 -6.63
C GLN A 133 -14.36 4.01 -6.14
N ASP A 134 -15.08 3.20 -6.90
CA ASP A 134 -16.47 2.79 -6.56
C ASP A 134 -16.55 1.96 -5.27
N VAL A 135 -15.54 1.14 -4.98
CA VAL A 135 -15.50 0.30 -3.77
C VAL A 135 -14.79 0.96 -2.59
N ALA A 136 -14.08 2.05 -2.83
CA ALA A 136 -13.32 2.73 -1.79
C ALA A 136 -14.24 3.48 -0.83
N ASP A 137 -13.91 3.45 0.46
CA ASP A 137 -14.54 4.27 1.48
C ASP A 137 -14.15 5.75 1.36
N PHE A 138 -12.96 5.97 0.80
CA PHE A 138 -12.41 7.30 0.59
C PHE A 138 -11.52 7.31 -0.67
N THR A 139 -11.61 8.39 -1.44
CA THR A 139 -10.71 8.65 -2.58
C THR A 139 -9.89 9.90 -2.30
N THR A 140 -8.57 9.81 -2.45
CA THR A 140 -7.68 10.95 -2.21
C THR A 140 -7.84 12.01 -3.31
N THR A 141 -7.57 13.27 -2.99
CA THR A 141 -7.52 14.35 -3.99
C THR A 141 -6.20 14.36 -4.76
N LYS A 142 -5.18 13.73 -4.22
CA LYS A 142 -3.87 13.58 -4.87
C LYS A 142 -3.83 12.30 -5.70
N LEU A 143 -3.08 12.36 -6.76
CA LEU A 143 -2.78 11.20 -7.60
C LEU A 143 -1.77 10.28 -6.90
N GLY A 144 -1.75 9.04 -7.33
CA GLY A 144 -0.71 8.12 -6.90
C GLY A 144 0.65 8.41 -7.52
#